data_efcf35ca40e52fcb2fdb225bd807e93c
#
_entry.id   efcf35ca40e52fcb2fdb225bd807e93c
#
_cell.length_a   1.000
_cell.length_b   1.000
_cell.length_c   1.000
_cell.angle_alpha   90.00
_cell.angle_beta   90.00
_cell.angle_gamma   90.00
#
_symmetry.space_group_name_H-M   'P 1'
#
loop_
_entity.id
_entity.type
_entity.pdbx_description
1 polymer ?
#
loop_
_entity_poly.entity_id
_entity_poly.type
_entity_poly.pdbx_seq_one_letter_code
_entity_poly.pdbx_strand_id
1 'polypeptide(L)'
;FEPAYELVPEDIGQNDNIEILFDFFSAKRCAQFTGGYEPFKIITAISMFYDLDDPNAFLKDIKKVLAPDGLFVIQMNYLPTMLENNAADNIVHEHLTFYSEDTLRSLLEKNGFYIEDAELNDLNGGSIRVYIRHVSAERWPCPSSDRVVAIRKAEDKLALNTLAPYKAFRDRVAEIAYKLQTFIPLEKFNGR
;
A
#
# COMPACT_ATOMS: atom_id res chain seq x y z
N PHE A 1 -2.42 -2.25 -15.56
CA PHE A 1 -3.20 -3.48 -15.41
C PHE A 1 -4.42 -3.19 -14.55
N GLU A 2 -5.60 -3.57 -15.04
CA GLU A 2 -6.88 -3.41 -14.35
C GLU A 2 -7.74 -4.65 -14.62
N PRO A 3 -7.94 -5.54 -13.64
CA PRO A 3 -8.76 -6.72 -13.84
C PRO A 3 -10.27 -6.41 -13.92
N ALA A 4 -10.71 -5.28 -13.35
CA ALA A 4 -12.12 -4.89 -13.32
C ALA A 4 -12.42 -3.85 -14.40
N TYR A 5 -12.58 -4.27 -15.64
CA TYR A 5 -12.80 -3.38 -16.79
C TYR A 5 -14.00 -2.42 -16.61
N GLU A 6 -14.98 -2.80 -15.81
CA GLU A 6 -16.17 -2.00 -15.51
C GLU A 6 -15.86 -0.72 -14.71
N LEU A 7 -14.69 -0.68 -14.06
CA LEU A 7 -14.24 0.46 -13.25
C LEU A 7 -13.42 1.48 -14.05
N VAL A 8 -13.10 1.18 -15.30
CA VAL A 8 -12.30 2.08 -16.14
C VAL A 8 -13.22 3.12 -16.79
N PRO A 9 -13.02 4.43 -16.52
CA PRO A 9 -13.78 5.48 -17.19
C PRO A 9 -13.58 5.45 -18.71
N GLU A 10 -14.67 5.67 -19.46
CA GLU A 10 -14.66 5.60 -20.93
C GLU A 10 -13.67 6.58 -21.57
N ASP A 11 -13.45 7.74 -20.96
CA ASP A 11 -12.54 8.77 -21.44
C ASP A 11 -11.05 8.38 -21.34
N ILE A 12 -10.68 7.53 -20.38
CA ILE A 12 -9.31 7.02 -20.28
C ILE A 12 -8.97 6.12 -21.47
N GLY A 13 -9.91 5.27 -21.91
CA GLY A 13 -9.72 4.40 -23.08
C GLY A 13 -9.59 5.14 -24.42
N GLN A 14 -9.88 6.44 -24.47
CA GLN A 14 -9.77 7.28 -25.67
C GLN A 14 -8.42 8.02 -25.75
N ASN A 15 -7.54 7.88 -24.77
CA ASN A 15 -6.23 8.52 -24.77
C ASN A 15 -5.20 7.62 -25.47
N ASP A 16 -4.71 8.02 -26.63
CA ASP A 16 -3.75 7.27 -27.47
C ASP A 16 -2.41 6.96 -26.75
N ASN A 17 -2.15 7.61 -25.61
CA ASN A 17 -0.94 7.37 -24.81
C ASN A 17 -1.18 6.44 -23.62
N ILE A 18 -2.39 5.90 -23.46
CA ILE A 18 -2.75 5.00 -22.36
C ILE A 18 -3.25 3.68 -22.95
N GLU A 19 -2.62 2.61 -22.58
CA GLU A 19 -3.06 1.26 -22.91
C GLU A 19 -3.47 0.54 -21.63
N ILE A 20 -4.68 -0.06 -21.64
CA ILE A 20 -5.25 -0.75 -20.49
C ILE A 20 -5.23 -2.25 -20.77
N LEU A 21 -4.60 -3.00 -19.89
CA LEU A 21 -4.65 -4.45 -19.91
C LEU A 21 -5.63 -4.94 -18.86
N PHE A 22 -6.73 -5.50 -19.31
CA PHE A 22 -7.75 -6.12 -18.44
C PHE A 22 -7.31 -7.50 -17.97
N ASP A 23 -6.35 -7.51 -17.06
CA ASP A 23 -5.79 -8.73 -16.49
C ASP A 23 -5.05 -8.42 -15.18
N PHE A 24 -4.74 -9.47 -14.43
CA PHE A 24 -3.82 -9.36 -13.30
C PHE A 24 -2.39 -9.14 -13.77
N PHE A 25 -1.68 -8.29 -13.02
CA PHE A 25 -0.27 -8.02 -13.31
C PHE A 25 0.58 -9.30 -13.20
N SER A 26 1.43 -9.52 -14.19
CA SER A 26 2.55 -10.47 -14.13
C SER A 26 3.62 -10.09 -15.15
N ALA A 27 4.87 -10.45 -14.87
CA ALA A 27 5.98 -10.24 -15.80
C ALA A 27 5.74 -10.90 -17.16
N LYS A 28 5.10 -12.09 -17.16
CA LYS A 28 4.73 -12.80 -18.39
C LYS A 28 3.74 -12.00 -19.24
N ARG A 29 2.73 -11.39 -18.62
CA ARG A 29 1.75 -10.56 -19.33
C ARG A 29 2.38 -9.27 -19.85
N CYS A 30 3.26 -8.65 -19.07
CA CYS A 30 4.04 -7.51 -19.55
C CYS A 30 4.83 -7.87 -20.83
N ALA A 31 5.57 -8.97 -20.81
CA ALA A 31 6.36 -9.40 -21.95
C ALA A 31 5.51 -9.73 -23.20
N GLN A 32 4.34 -10.32 -23.02
CA GLN A 32 3.39 -10.58 -24.11
C GLN A 32 2.89 -9.30 -24.75
N PHE A 33 2.66 -8.29 -23.94
CA PHE A 33 2.12 -7.00 -24.37
C PHE A 33 3.18 -6.15 -25.07
N THR A 34 4.39 -6.03 -24.51
CA THR A 34 5.47 -5.22 -25.09
C THR A 34 6.24 -5.92 -26.22
N GLY A 35 5.92 -7.18 -26.52
CA GLY A 35 6.70 -7.98 -27.47
C GLY A 35 8.06 -8.46 -26.94
N GLY A 36 8.30 -8.31 -25.64
CA GLY A 36 9.55 -8.70 -24.97
C GLY A 36 9.64 -8.19 -23.55
N TYR A 37 10.74 -8.49 -22.85
CA TYR A 37 11.03 -7.94 -21.51
C TYR A 37 11.75 -6.59 -21.62
N GLU A 38 11.05 -5.56 -22.09
CA GLU A 38 11.57 -4.21 -21.99
C GLU A 38 11.35 -3.69 -20.56
N PRO A 39 12.43 -3.27 -19.88
CA PRO A 39 12.32 -2.84 -18.49
C PRO A 39 11.65 -1.47 -18.37
N PHE A 40 10.68 -1.38 -17.44
CA PHE A 40 9.99 -0.14 -17.13
C PHE A 40 10.83 0.76 -16.21
N LYS A 41 10.88 2.05 -16.51
CA LYS A 41 11.56 3.03 -15.66
C LYS A 41 10.77 3.39 -14.40
N ILE A 42 9.44 3.36 -14.48
CA ILE A 42 8.55 3.63 -13.36
C ILE A 42 7.45 2.58 -13.36
N ILE A 43 7.21 2.00 -12.20
CA ILE A 43 6.05 1.13 -11.95
C ILE A 43 5.35 1.66 -10.71
N THR A 44 4.02 1.70 -10.73
CA THR A 44 3.22 2.11 -9.57
C THR A 44 2.22 1.03 -9.18
N ALA A 45 2.01 0.85 -7.88
CA ALA A 45 0.96 0.03 -7.29
C ALA A 45 0.21 0.89 -6.27
N ILE A 46 -0.95 1.40 -6.67
CA ILE A 46 -1.72 2.36 -5.88
C ILE A 46 -2.98 1.69 -5.37
N SER A 47 -3.15 1.67 -4.03
CA SER A 47 -4.32 1.13 -3.33
C SER A 47 -4.67 -0.32 -3.72
N MET A 48 -3.65 -1.19 -3.91
CA MET A 48 -3.87 -2.60 -4.26
C MET A 48 -2.87 -3.59 -3.63
N PHE A 49 -1.71 -3.09 -3.15
CA PHE A 49 -0.63 -3.98 -2.68
C PHE A 49 -1.02 -4.78 -1.43
N TYR A 50 -1.90 -4.24 -0.60
CA TYR A 50 -2.43 -4.88 0.61
C TYR A 50 -3.48 -5.98 0.32
N ASP A 51 -3.98 -6.08 -0.92
CA ASP A 51 -4.96 -7.07 -1.38
C ASP A 51 -4.32 -8.30 -2.01
N LEU A 52 -2.98 -8.31 -2.12
CA LEU A 52 -2.27 -9.40 -2.78
C LEU A 52 -2.25 -10.67 -1.93
N ASP A 53 -2.69 -11.80 -2.50
CA ASP A 53 -2.55 -13.13 -1.89
C ASP A 53 -1.08 -13.55 -1.72
N ASP A 54 -0.25 -13.25 -2.71
CA ASP A 54 1.19 -13.54 -2.67
C ASP A 54 2.02 -12.30 -3.08
N PRO A 55 2.31 -11.40 -2.13
CA PRO A 55 3.14 -10.23 -2.38
C PRO A 55 4.58 -10.60 -2.78
N ASN A 56 5.10 -11.78 -2.39
CA ASN A 56 6.44 -12.20 -2.82
C ASN A 56 6.46 -12.57 -4.31
N ALA A 57 5.43 -13.26 -4.81
CA ALA A 57 5.33 -13.56 -6.24
C ALA A 57 5.20 -12.27 -7.07
N PHE A 58 4.38 -11.33 -6.61
CA PHE A 58 4.24 -10.02 -7.23
C PHE A 58 5.58 -9.26 -7.28
N LEU A 59 6.31 -9.18 -6.17
CA LEU A 59 7.63 -8.51 -6.12
C LEU A 59 8.67 -9.19 -6.99
N LYS A 60 8.65 -10.53 -7.12
CA LYS A 60 9.52 -11.25 -8.06
C LYS A 60 9.23 -10.87 -9.51
N ASP A 61 7.99 -10.64 -9.85
CA ASP A 61 7.60 -10.21 -11.20
C ASP A 61 7.94 -8.73 -11.43
N ILE A 62 7.72 -7.85 -10.45
CA ILE A 62 8.22 -6.45 -10.49
C ILE A 62 9.74 -6.46 -10.75
N LYS A 63 10.50 -7.30 -10.04
CA LYS A 63 11.95 -7.37 -10.19
C LYS A 63 12.42 -7.74 -11.61
N LYS A 64 11.63 -8.52 -12.34
CA LYS A 64 11.94 -8.90 -13.74
C LYS A 64 11.70 -7.77 -14.73
N VAL A 65 10.71 -6.92 -14.47
CA VAL A 65 10.25 -5.92 -15.43
C VAL A 65 10.68 -4.49 -15.09
N LEU A 66 11.12 -4.23 -13.86
CA LEU A 66 11.65 -2.93 -13.45
C LEU A 66 13.09 -2.76 -13.94
N ALA A 67 13.39 -1.63 -14.57
CA ALA A 67 14.75 -1.28 -14.98
C ALA A 67 15.72 -1.29 -13.78
N PRO A 68 17.02 -1.60 -13.99
CA PRO A 68 18.02 -1.60 -12.90
C PRO A 68 18.10 -0.27 -12.14
N ASP A 69 17.87 0.84 -12.82
CA ASP A 69 17.78 2.21 -12.28
C ASP A 69 16.32 2.69 -12.11
N GLY A 70 15.36 1.78 -12.29
CA GLY A 70 13.92 2.08 -12.23
C GLY A 70 13.42 2.40 -10.83
N LEU A 71 12.25 3.02 -10.77
CA LEU A 71 11.54 3.38 -9.56
C LEU A 71 10.23 2.60 -9.45
N PHE A 72 10.05 1.88 -8.35
CA PHE A 72 8.79 1.25 -8.00
C PHE A 72 8.13 2.06 -6.88
N VAL A 73 6.86 2.45 -7.06
CA VAL A 73 6.12 3.25 -6.09
C VAL A 73 4.92 2.46 -5.60
N ILE A 74 4.82 2.31 -4.29
CA ILE A 74 3.62 1.76 -3.63
C ILE A 74 2.95 2.88 -2.86
N GLN A 75 1.63 3.02 -2.99
CA GLN A 75 0.82 3.83 -2.08
C GLN A 75 -0.32 2.98 -1.54
N MET A 76 -0.50 3.01 -0.22
CA MET A 76 -1.48 2.17 0.46
C MET A 76 -1.83 2.70 1.85
N ASN A 77 -2.89 2.15 2.43
CA ASN A 77 -3.25 2.40 3.83
C ASN A 77 -2.07 2.07 4.75
N TYR A 78 -1.87 2.91 5.77
CA TYR A 78 -0.76 2.79 6.68
C TYR A 78 -1.23 2.37 8.07
N LEU A 79 -0.78 1.22 8.55
CA LEU A 79 -1.23 0.63 9.80
C LEU A 79 -1.16 1.57 11.01
N PRO A 80 -0.05 2.30 11.26
CA PRO A 80 0.01 3.26 12.37
C PRO A 80 -1.11 4.30 12.33
N THR A 81 -1.32 4.94 11.19
CA THR A 81 -2.35 5.98 11.03
C THR A 81 -3.76 5.39 11.17
N MET A 82 -4.00 4.18 10.65
CA MET A 82 -5.26 3.45 10.84
C MET A 82 -5.55 3.26 12.34
N LEU A 83 -4.55 2.84 13.12
CA LEU A 83 -4.71 2.64 14.56
C LEU A 83 -4.93 3.96 15.29
N GLU A 84 -4.21 5.03 14.95
CA GLU A 84 -4.32 6.35 15.57
C GLU A 84 -5.68 7.02 15.28
N ASN A 85 -6.14 6.95 14.03
CA ASN A 85 -7.38 7.60 13.57
C ASN A 85 -8.64 6.76 13.84
N ASN A 86 -8.50 5.55 14.41
CA ASN A 86 -9.60 4.60 14.60
C ASN A 86 -10.33 4.25 13.29
N ALA A 87 -9.59 4.17 12.18
CA ALA A 87 -10.12 3.88 10.86
C ALA A 87 -10.48 2.38 10.72
N ALA A 88 -11.50 1.95 11.45
CA ALA A 88 -11.97 0.56 11.47
C ALA A 88 -12.68 0.16 10.18
N ASP A 89 -13.13 1.12 9.39
CA ASP A 89 -13.68 0.97 8.05
C ASP A 89 -12.67 0.40 7.04
N ASN A 90 -11.37 0.50 7.32
CA ASN A 90 -10.33 -0.17 6.55
C ASN A 90 -10.28 -1.69 6.78
N ILE A 91 -10.97 -2.22 7.80
CA ILE A 91 -11.01 -3.66 8.07
C ILE A 91 -12.14 -4.28 7.23
N VAL A 92 -11.81 -4.58 5.98
CA VAL A 92 -12.70 -5.24 5.02
C VAL A 92 -12.06 -6.53 4.53
N HIS A 93 -12.86 -7.43 3.95
CA HIS A 93 -12.41 -8.77 3.54
C HIS A 93 -11.39 -8.76 2.39
N GLU A 94 -11.33 -7.67 1.62
CA GLU A 94 -10.40 -7.47 0.50
C GLU A 94 -9.00 -7.08 0.99
N HIS A 95 -8.90 -6.38 2.14
CA HIS A 95 -7.62 -5.96 2.71
C HIS A 95 -6.97 -7.11 3.49
N LEU A 96 -6.14 -7.90 2.82
CA LEU A 96 -5.53 -9.11 3.40
C LEU A 96 -4.40 -8.80 4.37
N THR A 97 -3.71 -7.66 4.20
CA THR A 97 -2.53 -7.30 5.00
C THR A 97 -2.49 -5.82 5.32
N PHE A 98 -2.17 -5.49 6.57
CA PHE A 98 -1.95 -4.11 7.02
C PHE A 98 -0.46 -3.90 7.28
N TYR A 99 0.16 -2.98 6.54
CA TYR A 99 1.60 -2.75 6.58
C TYR A 99 1.98 -1.56 7.47
N SER A 100 3.03 -1.75 8.28
CA SER A 100 3.90 -0.69 8.78
C SER A 100 5.10 -0.52 7.85
N GLU A 101 5.91 0.52 8.04
CA GLU A 101 7.18 0.65 7.28
C GLU A 101 8.10 -0.53 7.57
N ASP A 102 8.23 -0.96 8.83
CA ASP A 102 9.10 -2.06 9.23
C ASP A 102 8.71 -3.39 8.56
N THR A 103 7.42 -3.73 8.54
CA THR A 103 6.95 -4.97 7.90
C THR A 103 7.08 -4.92 6.39
N LEU A 104 6.76 -3.77 5.77
CA LEU A 104 6.94 -3.56 4.34
C LEU A 104 8.42 -3.61 3.95
N ARG A 105 9.29 -2.92 4.68
CA ARG A 105 10.74 -2.94 4.48
C ARG A 105 11.28 -4.37 4.53
N SER A 106 10.89 -5.14 5.56
CA SER A 106 11.34 -6.53 5.71
C SER A 106 10.92 -7.41 4.52
N LEU A 107 9.72 -7.20 3.98
CA LEU A 107 9.23 -7.89 2.79
C LEU A 107 10.02 -7.48 1.54
N LEU A 108 10.27 -6.19 1.35
CA LEU A 108 10.99 -5.65 0.21
C LEU A 108 12.46 -6.11 0.19
N GLU A 109 13.15 -6.04 1.33
CA GLU A 109 14.56 -6.48 1.47
C GLU A 109 14.73 -7.96 1.12
N LYS A 110 13.82 -8.84 1.57
CA LYS A 110 13.82 -10.27 1.20
C LYS A 110 13.70 -10.50 -0.31
N ASN A 111 13.08 -9.57 -1.03
CA ASN A 111 12.90 -9.64 -2.48
C ASN A 111 13.96 -8.84 -3.27
N GLY A 112 14.96 -8.27 -2.58
CA GLY A 112 16.08 -7.56 -3.20
C GLY A 112 15.75 -6.11 -3.58
N PHE A 113 14.86 -5.49 -2.83
CA PHE A 113 14.51 -4.07 -2.93
C PHE A 113 14.85 -3.33 -1.62
N TYR A 114 14.90 -2.00 -1.69
CA TYR A 114 14.99 -1.14 -0.51
C TYR A 114 14.09 0.09 -0.67
N ILE A 115 13.68 0.66 0.45
CA ILE A 115 12.94 1.92 0.49
C ILE A 115 13.95 3.05 0.45
N GLU A 116 14.00 3.78 -0.67
CA GLU A 116 14.83 4.98 -0.83
C GLU A 116 14.20 6.16 -0.10
N ASP A 117 12.88 6.32 -0.23
CA ASP A 117 12.15 7.45 0.36
C ASP A 117 10.70 7.04 0.69
N ALA A 118 10.07 7.80 1.59
CA ALA A 118 8.66 7.61 1.95
C ALA A 118 8.01 8.91 2.38
N GLU A 119 6.70 9.00 2.18
CA GLU A 119 5.88 10.11 2.66
C GLU A 119 4.52 9.62 3.16
N LEU A 120 3.99 10.32 4.16
CA LEU A 120 2.63 10.11 4.65
C LEU A 120 1.70 11.14 4.00
N ASN A 121 0.46 10.74 3.74
CA ASN A 121 -0.58 11.60 3.22
C ASN A 121 -1.97 11.21 3.79
N ASP A 122 -2.97 12.06 3.58
CA ASP A 122 -4.30 11.91 4.19
C ASP A 122 -5.28 11.06 3.37
N LEU A 123 -4.83 10.44 2.27
CA LEU A 123 -5.69 9.60 1.44
C LEU A 123 -6.18 8.39 2.24
N ASN A 124 -7.46 8.04 2.07
CA ASN A 124 -8.11 6.90 2.72
C ASN A 124 -7.95 6.89 4.26
N GLY A 125 -7.97 8.06 4.90
CA GLY A 125 -7.82 8.17 6.37
C GLY A 125 -6.38 8.06 6.86
N GLY A 126 -5.41 8.09 5.95
CA GLY A 126 -3.98 8.05 6.21
C GLY A 126 -3.26 6.93 5.48
N SER A 127 -2.42 7.32 4.53
CA SER A 127 -1.67 6.41 3.67
C SER A 127 -0.18 6.68 3.75
N ILE A 128 0.60 5.66 3.43
CA ILE A 128 2.03 5.78 3.15
C ILE A 128 2.27 5.62 1.66
N ARG A 129 3.12 6.48 1.08
CA ARG A 129 3.69 6.30 -0.24
C ARG A 129 5.18 6.02 -0.09
N VAL A 130 5.66 4.93 -0.67
CA VAL A 130 7.07 4.52 -0.61
C VAL A 130 7.67 4.47 -2.00
N TYR A 131 8.89 4.93 -2.09
CA TYR A 131 9.71 4.97 -3.30
C TYR A 131 10.81 3.91 -3.16
N ILE A 132 10.79 2.93 -4.04
CA ILE A 132 11.49 1.66 -3.89
C ILE A 132 12.45 1.49 -5.07
N ARG A 133 13.66 0.98 -4.78
CA ARG A 133 14.64 0.64 -5.80
C ARG A 133 15.23 -0.75 -5.59
N HIS A 134 15.85 -1.26 -6.65
CA HIS A 134 16.66 -2.46 -6.56
C HIS A 134 17.84 -2.27 -5.62
N VAL A 135 18.10 -3.28 -4.78
CA VAL A 135 19.39 -3.40 -4.09
C VAL A 135 20.46 -3.72 -5.16
N SER A 136 21.49 -2.90 -5.25
CA SER A 136 22.65 -3.13 -6.09
C SER A 136 23.94 -3.07 -5.25
N ALA A 137 24.96 -3.83 -5.68
CA ALA A 137 26.26 -3.81 -4.99
C ALA A 137 26.91 -2.41 -5.00
N GLU A 138 26.62 -1.61 -6.01
CA GLU A 138 27.17 -0.25 -6.17
C GLU A 138 26.55 0.77 -5.21
N ARG A 139 25.35 0.47 -4.66
CA ARG A 139 24.63 1.34 -3.75
C ARG A 139 24.55 0.80 -2.31
N TRP A 140 25.34 -0.21 -2.00
CA TRP A 140 25.34 -0.74 -0.63
C TRP A 140 26.33 0.00 0.28
N PRO A 141 25.94 0.41 1.53
CA PRO A 141 24.59 0.32 2.09
C PRO A 141 23.63 1.28 1.39
N CYS A 142 22.40 0.79 1.13
CA CYS A 142 21.36 1.57 0.47
C CYS A 142 20.84 2.67 1.41
N PRO A 143 21.08 3.96 1.12
CA PRO A 143 20.64 5.04 2.00
C PRO A 143 19.11 5.20 1.93
N SER A 144 18.48 5.25 3.08
CA SER A 144 17.08 5.73 3.18
C SER A 144 17.09 7.24 3.49
N SER A 145 16.07 7.95 3.01
CA SER A 145 15.90 9.38 3.27
C SER A 145 15.68 9.68 4.77
N ASP A 146 15.84 10.93 5.15
CA ASP A 146 15.52 11.42 6.50
C ASP A 146 14.03 11.21 6.83
N ARG A 147 13.15 11.26 5.82
CA ARG A 147 11.71 10.98 5.99
C ARG A 147 11.46 9.54 6.43
N VAL A 148 12.11 8.57 5.79
CA VAL A 148 12.03 7.15 6.19
C VAL A 148 12.55 6.95 7.60
N VAL A 149 13.67 7.58 7.94
CA VAL A 149 14.24 7.51 9.31
C VAL A 149 13.28 8.10 10.34
N ALA A 150 12.60 9.20 10.01
CA ALA A 150 11.60 9.81 10.90
C ALA A 150 10.37 8.90 11.10
N ILE A 151 9.88 8.26 10.03
CA ILE A 151 8.78 7.30 10.08
C ILE A 151 9.14 6.12 10.99
N ARG A 152 10.31 5.51 10.83
CA ARG A 152 10.80 4.41 11.68
C ARG A 152 10.83 4.80 13.15
N LYS A 153 11.39 5.96 13.47
CA LYS A 153 11.43 6.47 14.84
C LYS A 153 10.05 6.71 15.44
N ALA A 154 9.05 7.04 14.60
CA ALA A 154 7.67 7.16 15.05
C ALA A 154 7.04 5.78 15.32
N GLU A 155 7.26 4.81 14.43
CA GLU A 155 6.79 3.42 14.62
C GLU A 155 7.38 2.76 15.86
N ASP A 156 8.67 2.96 16.16
CA ASP A 156 9.33 2.43 17.35
C ASP A 156 8.60 2.80 18.65
N LYS A 157 8.00 4.00 18.71
CA LYS A 157 7.24 4.48 19.87
C LYS A 157 5.87 3.82 20.01
N LEU A 158 5.31 3.29 18.92
CA LEU A 158 3.98 2.69 18.91
C LEU A 158 3.97 1.26 19.42
N ALA A 159 5.13 0.63 19.58
CA ALA A 159 5.28 -0.75 20.03
C ALA A 159 4.41 -1.76 19.24
N LEU A 160 4.39 -1.62 17.90
CA LEU A 160 3.56 -2.43 16.98
C LEU A 160 3.84 -3.93 17.06
N ASN A 161 4.97 -4.33 17.62
CA ASN A 161 5.35 -5.71 17.90
C ASN A 161 4.68 -6.30 19.14
N THR A 162 3.82 -5.54 19.83
CA THR A 162 3.05 -5.97 21.01
C THR A 162 1.54 -5.91 20.75
N LEU A 163 0.75 -6.51 21.63
CA LEU A 163 -0.71 -6.43 21.53
C LEU A 163 -1.30 -5.11 22.05
N ALA A 164 -0.51 -4.27 22.71
CA ALA A 164 -1.02 -3.08 23.38
C ALA A 164 -1.71 -2.09 22.43
N PRO A 165 -1.12 -1.64 21.32
CA PRO A 165 -1.75 -0.68 20.41
C PRO A 165 -3.04 -1.25 19.76
N TYR A 166 -3.06 -2.55 19.46
CA TYR A 166 -4.23 -3.21 18.87
C TYR A 166 -5.39 -3.34 19.85
N LYS A 167 -5.11 -3.64 21.13
CA LYS A 167 -6.14 -3.65 22.18
C LYS A 167 -6.70 -2.26 22.41
N ALA A 168 -5.84 -1.25 22.47
CA ALA A 168 -6.26 0.14 22.62
C ALA A 168 -7.14 0.60 21.44
N PHE A 169 -6.79 0.24 20.20
CA PHE A 169 -7.60 0.49 19.02
C PHE A 169 -8.97 -0.19 19.12
N ARG A 170 -9.01 -1.50 19.43
CA ARG A 170 -10.25 -2.24 19.61
C ARG A 170 -11.18 -1.57 20.63
N ASP A 171 -10.62 -1.15 21.77
CA ASP A 171 -11.40 -0.57 22.85
C ASP A 171 -11.99 0.78 22.46
N ARG A 172 -11.24 1.63 21.72
CA ARG A 172 -11.74 2.89 21.17
C ARG A 172 -12.82 2.68 20.11
N VAL A 173 -12.64 1.72 19.21
CA VAL A 173 -13.64 1.37 18.20
C VAL A 173 -14.92 0.84 18.83
N ALA A 174 -14.83 0.00 19.88
CA ALA A 174 -15.97 -0.47 20.64
C ALA A 174 -16.73 0.66 21.32
N GLU A 175 -16.03 1.65 21.87
CA GLU A 175 -16.65 2.87 22.45
C GLU A 175 -17.38 3.69 21.40
N ILE A 176 -16.79 3.88 20.22
CA ILE A 176 -17.43 4.59 19.09
C ILE A 176 -18.70 3.86 18.66
N ALA A 177 -18.62 2.55 18.47
CA ALA A 177 -19.78 1.73 18.10
C ALA A 177 -20.91 1.84 19.12
N TYR A 178 -20.60 1.78 20.42
CA TYR A 178 -21.58 1.95 21.49
C TYR A 178 -22.24 3.33 21.46
N LYS A 179 -21.46 4.40 21.27
CA LYS A 179 -21.99 5.78 21.14
C LYS A 179 -22.94 5.90 19.95
N LEU A 180 -22.59 5.33 18.80
CA LEU A 180 -23.43 5.33 17.60
C LEU A 180 -24.73 4.54 17.79
N GLN A 181 -24.65 3.35 18.40
CA GLN A 181 -25.84 2.53 18.72
C GLN A 181 -26.81 3.23 19.66
N THR A 182 -26.33 4.14 20.51
CA THR A 182 -27.15 4.93 21.42
C THR A 182 -27.70 6.16 20.74
N PHE A 183 -26.87 6.86 19.98
CA PHE A 183 -27.18 8.12 19.32
C PHE A 183 -28.22 7.98 18.21
N ILE A 184 -28.03 7.00 17.29
CA ILE A 184 -28.89 6.83 16.12
C ILE A 184 -30.39 6.58 16.50
N PRO A 185 -30.72 5.68 17.44
CA PRO A 185 -32.10 5.51 17.87
C PRO A 185 -32.72 6.75 18.51
N LEU A 186 -31.90 7.51 19.28
CA LEU A 186 -32.33 8.75 19.90
C LEU A 186 -32.69 9.84 18.88
N GLU A 187 -31.85 10.00 17.86
CA GLU A 187 -32.10 10.98 16.79
C GLU A 187 -33.32 10.55 15.94
N LYS A 188 -33.47 9.26 15.65
CA LYS A 188 -34.66 8.72 14.98
C LYS A 188 -35.93 8.97 15.80
N PHE A 189 -35.88 8.81 17.13
CA PHE A 189 -36.99 9.09 18.02
C PHE A 189 -37.34 10.59 18.02
N ASN A 190 -36.34 11.47 17.93
CA ASN A 190 -36.52 12.93 17.87
C ASN A 190 -36.94 13.44 16.46
N GLY A 191 -37.17 12.55 15.49
CA GLY A 191 -37.58 12.93 14.13
C GLY A 191 -36.47 13.49 13.26
N ARG A 192 -35.20 13.19 13.55
CA ARG A 192 -34.02 13.59 12.80
C ARG A 192 -33.33 12.42 12.11
#